data_62b2b44c22e34ddf9a5e8f973a19717f
#
_entry.id   62b2b44c22e34ddf9a5e8f973a19717f
#
_cell.length_a   1.000
_cell.length_b   1.000
_cell.length_c   1.000
_cell.angle_alpha   90.00
_cell.angle_beta   90.00
_cell.angle_gamma   90.00
#
_symmetry.space_group_name_H-M   'P 1'
#
loop_
_entity.id
_entity.type
_entity.pdbx_description
1 polymer ?
#
loop_
_entity_poly.entity_id
_entity_poly.type
_entity_poly.pdbx_seq_one_letter_code
_entity_poly.pdbx_strand_id
1 'polypeptide(L)'
;ILFSGDTVARRLLYGLTGCPPLSLFCNDLQRLQQLPIRNIYSAHDRAALPPDYPSYMSRMLQTKLSAAAETWQYPGFPLMRRLVTGDEASPDYFDAAVPDARFQEENTHAI
;
A
#
# COMPACT_ATOMS: atom_id res chain seq x y z
N ILE A 1 4.29 1.45 -20.23
CA ILE A 1 5.20 0.96 -19.17
C ILE A 1 5.31 1.99 -18.08
N LEU A 2 5.13 1.57 -16.85
CA LEU A 2 5.33 2.41 -15.67
C LEU A 2 6.50 1.85 -14.85
N PHE A 3 7.48 2.67 -14.55
CA PHE A 3 8.51 2.37 -13.57
C PHE A 3 8.11 3.06 -12.27
N SER A 4 7.58 2.29 -11.33
CA SER A 4 6.90 2.84 -10.14
C SER A 4 7.80 3.01 -8.92
N GLY A 5 9.06 2.54 -8.97
CA GLY A 5 9.92 2.57 -7.81
C GLY A 5 9.27 1.85 -6.62
N ASP A 6 9.11 2.55 -5.50
CA ASP A 6 8.49 2.03 -4.29
C ASP A 6 7.02 2.45 -4.13
N THR A 7 6.46 3.17 -5.10
CA THR A 7 5.07 3.69 -5.00
C THR A 7 4.04 2.60 -5.26
N VAL A 8 4.21 1.84 -6.34
CA VAL A 8 3.37 0.68 -6.63
C VAL A 8 4.27 -0.54 -6.48
N ALA A 9 4.01 -1.35 -5.47
CA ALA A 9 4.87 -2.47 -5.11
C ALA A 9 4.09 -3.48 -4.29
N ARG A 10 4.54 -4.73 -4.30
CA ARG A 10 3.93 -5.81 -3.53
C ARG A 10 4.18 -5.65 -2.02
N ARG A 11 5.23 -4.95 -1.64
CA ARG A 11 5.55 -4.62 -0.24
C ARG A 11 5.60 -3.11 -0.09
N LEU A 12 4.79 -2.58 0.80
CA LEU A 12 4.64 -1.16 1.04
C LEU A 12 4.88 -0.83 2.50
N LEU A 13 5.82 0.07 2.76
CA LEU A 13 5.99 0.71 4.06
C LEU A 13 5.59 2.18 3.87
N TYR A 14 4.49 2.59 4.48
CA TYR A 14 3.92 3.90 4.23
C TYR A 14 3.61 4.65 5.52
N GLY A 15 3.64 5.97 5.45
CA GLY A 15 3.20 6.82 6.56
C GLY A 15 4.30 7.22 7.52
N LEU A 16 5.56 6.91 7.21
CA LEU A 16 6.70 7.46 7.96
C LEU A 16 6.81 8.97 7.70
N THR A 17 7.72 9.62 8.41
CA THR A 17 7.89 11.09 8.35
C THR A 17 7.95 11.59 6.91
N GLY A 18 7.15 12.60 6.60
CA GLY A 18 7.12 13.26 5.30
C GLY A 18 6.14 12.68 4.30
N CYS A 19 5.48 11.56 4.60
CA CYS A 19 4.46 11.01 3.69
C CYS A 19 3.16 11.81 3.76
N PRO A 20 2.44 12.01 2.62
CA PRO A 20 1.09 12.55 2.62
C PRO A 20 0.12 11.63 3.37
N PRO A 21 -1.09 12.10 3.71
CA PRO A 21 -2.14 11.24 4.26
C PRO A 21 -2.41 10.01 3.40
N LEU A 22 -2.75 8.89 4.03
CA LEU A 22 -3.01 7.63 3.33
C LEU A 22 -4.14 7.77 2.29
N SER A 23 -5.16 8.58 2.59
CA SER A 23 -6.27 8.84 1.67
C SER A 23 -5.78 9.48 0.37
N LEU A 24 -4.84 10.41 0.42
CA LEU A 24 -4.25 11.01 -0.78
C LEU A 24 -3.44 9.99 -1.57
N PHE A 25 -2.69 9.13 -0.90
CA PHE A 25 -1.95 8.06 -1.56
C PHE A 25 -2.90 7.11 -2.31
N CYS A 26 -4.00 6.72 -1.68
CA CYS A 26 -5.02 5.88 -2.31
C CYS A 26 -5.65 6.57 -3.52
N ASN A 27 -5.93 7.86 -3.44
CA ASN A 27 -6.44 8.64 -4.57
C ASN A 27 -5.44 8.68 -5.72
N ASP A 28 -4.16 8.84 -5.42
CA ASP A 28 -3.10 8.83 -6.44
C ASP A 28 -2.99 7.47 -7.12
N LEU A 29 -3.14 6.38 -6.39
CA LEU A 29 -3.18 5.04 -6.98
C LEU A 29 -4.37 4.89 -7.94
N GLN A 30 -5.54 5.42 -7.59
CA GLN A 30 -6.71 5.40 -8.47
C GLN A 30 -6.49 6.24 -9.73
N ARG A 31 -5.81 7.38 -9.61
CA ARG A 31 -5.46 8.22 -10.76
C ARG A 31 -4.48 7.52 -11.70
N LEU A 32 -3.47 6.81 -11.15
CA LEU A 32 -2.58 6.00 -11.96
C LEU A 32 -3.34 4.95 -12.76
N GLN A 33 -4.39 4.38 -12.19
CA GLN A 33 -5.18 3.34 -12.83
C GLN A 33 -5.92 3.84 -14.07
N GLN A 34 -6.14 5.14 -14.19
CA GLN A 34 -6.79 5.75 -15.36
C GLN A 34 -5.84 5.91 -16.55
N LEU A 35 -4.53 5.76 -16.35
CA LEU A 35 -3.55 5.84 -17.41
C LEU A 35 -3.50 4.52 -18.21
N PRO A 36 -3.15 4.56 -19.51
CA PRO A 36 -3.07 3.35 -20.33
C PRO A 36 -1.79 2.55 -20.06
N ILE A 37 -1.65 2.05 -18.83
CA ILE A 37 -0.49 1.30 -18.38
C ILE A 37 -0.74 -0.18 -18.61
N ARG A 38 0.20 -0.87 -19.26
CA ARG A 38 0.14 -2.33 -19.49
C ARG A 38 1.03 -3.11 -18.56
N ASN A 39 2.20 -2.57 -18.23
CA ASN A 39 3.18 -3.22 -17.38
C ASN A 39 3.69 -2.24 -16.34
N ILE A 40 3.84 -2.71 -15.10
CA ILE A 40 4.35 -1.95 -13.98
C ILE A 40 5.60 -2.65 -13.45
N TYR A 41 6.71 -1.93 -13.40
CA TYR A 41 7.97 -2.45 -12.87
C TYR A 41 8.32 -1.68 -11.61
N SER A 42 8.27 -2.36 -10.46
CA SER A 42 8.66 -1.77 -9.18
C SER A 42 10.15 -2.00 -8.90
N ALA A 43 10.69 -1.28 -7.92
CA ALA A 43 12.12 -1.35 -7.60
C ALA A 43 12.53 -2.71 -7.01
N HIS A 44 11.64 -3.41 -6.33
CA HIS A 44 11.96 -4.61 -5.57
C HIS A 44 11.27 -5.89 -6.05
N ASP A 45 10.39 -5.79 -7.03
CA ASP A 45 9.69 -6.95 -7.57
C ASP A 45 10.40 -7.49 -8.80
N ARG A 46 10.56 -8.82 -8.87
CA ARG A 46 11.31 -9.47 -9.95
C ARG A 46 10.55 -9.52 -11.26
N ALA A 47 9.22 -9.51 -11.20
CA ALA A 47 8.37 -9.59 -12.37
C ALA A 47 7.50 -8.34 -12.44
N ALA A 48 6.98 -8.07 -13.63
CA ALA A 48 6.02 -7.00 -13.82
C ALA A 48 4.77 -7.24 -12.96
N LEU A 49 4.24 -6.16 -12.36
CA LEU A 49 2.99 -6.21 -11.62
C LEU A 49 1.81 -6.16 -12.59
N PRO A 50 0.66 -6.76 -12.24
CA PRO A 50 -0.54 -6.64 -13.05
C PRO A 50 -0.93 -5.16 -13.25
N PRO A 51 -1.50 -4.80 -14.42
CA PRO A 51 -1.86 -3.40 -14.70
C PRO A 51 -2.94 -2.85 -13.76
N ASP A 52 -3.73 -3.70 -13.12
CA ASP A 52 -4.76 -3.30 -12.15
C ASP A 52 -4.24 -3.28 -10.69
N TYR A 53 -2.94 -3.49 -10.50
CA TYR A 53 -2.36 -3.53 -9.15
C TYR A 53 -2.54 -2.23 -8.36
N PRO A 54 -2.43 -1.02 -8.94
CA PRO A 54 -2.71 0.21 -8.20
C PRO A 54 -4.10 0.27 -7.58
N SER A 55 -5.13 -0.14 -8.32
CA SER A 55 -6.50 -0.23 -7.80
C SER A 55 -6.62 -1.29 -6.70
N TYR A 56 -5.94 -2.41 -6.86
CA TYR A 56 -5.92 -3.48 -5.85
C TYR A 56 -5.28 -2.97 -4.55
N MET A 57 -4.12 -2.29 -4.62
CA MET A 57 -3.47 -1.68 -3.46
C MET A 57 -4.41 -0.70 -2.75
N SER A 58 -5.01 0.22 -3.52
CA SER A 58 -5.93 1.21 -2.98
C SER A 58 -7.10 0.56 -2.25
N ARG A 59 -7.72 -0.46 -2.86
CA ARG A 59 -8.84 -1.19 -2.27
C ARG A 59 -8.43 -1.90 -0.97
N MET A 60 -7.27 -2.56 -0.95
CA MET A 60 -6.80 -3.26 0.24
C MET A 60 -6.49 -2.29 1.38
N LEU A 61 -5.85 -1.16 1.07
CA LEU A 61 -5.55 -0.14 2.07
C LEU A 61 -6.82 0.48 2.65
N GLN A 62 -7.84 0.72 1.83
CA GLN A 62 -9.08 1.34 2.28
C GLN A 62 -10.00 0.39 3.03
N THR A 63 -10.04 -0.89 2.64
CA THR A 63 -11.07 -1.82 3.16
C THR A 63 -10.54 -2.84 4.15
N LYS A 64 -9.29 -3.29 4.01
CA LYS A 64 -8.75 -4.39 4.82
C LYS A 64 -7.80 -3.94 5.91
N LEU A 65 -7.17 -2.79 5.77
CA LEU A 65 -6.17 -2.34 6.76
C LEU A 65 -6.78 -2.16 8.15
N SER A 66 -8.02 -1.64 8.24
CA SER A 66 -8.71 -1.47 9.51
C SER A 66 -9.30 -2.76 10.07
N ALA A 67 -9.71 -3.70 9.20
CA ALA A 67 -10.46 -4.88 9.60
C ALA A 67 -9.55 -6.10 9.85
N ALA A 68 -8.47 -6.22 9.08
CA ALA A 68 -7.63 -7.42 9.06
C ALA A 68 -6.18 -7.18 9.45
N ALA A 69 -5.81 -5.92 9.67
CA ALA A 69 -4.43 -5.58 10.00
C ALA A 69 -4.07 -6.02 11.44
N GLU A 70 -2.88 -6.53 11.59
CA GLU A 70 -2.32 -6.88 12.88
C GLU A 70 -1.37 -5.78 13.35
N THR A 71 -1.24 -5.60 14.66
CA THR A 71 -0.21 -4.71 15.19
C THR A 71 1.16 -5.39 15.06
N TRP A 72 2.15 -4.60 14.67
CA TRP A 72 3.49 -5.10 14.44
C TRP A 72 4.50 -4.04 14.86
N GLN A 73 5.55 -4.45 15.55
CA GLN A 73 6.61 -3.53 15.94
C GLN A 73 7.97 -4.14 15.64
N TYR A 74 8.77 -3.39 14.90
CA TYR A 74 10.14 -3.70 14.59
C TYR A 74 11.06 -2.77 15.38
N PRO A 75 12.20 -3.24 15.91
CA PRO A 75 13.12 -2.38 16.67
C PRO A 75 13.52 -1.13 15.87
N GLY A 76 13.38 0.03 16.50
CA GLY A 76 13.66 1.31 15.86
C GLY A 76 12.51 1.93 15.08
N PHE A 77 11.38 1.23 14.97
CA PHE A 77 10.18 1.73 14.28
C PHE A 77 9.04 1.97 15.27
N PRO A 78 8.11 2.88 14.97
CA PRO A 78 6.89 3.01 15.76
C PRO A 78 6.03 1.76 15.65
N LEU A 79 5.01 1.65 16.51
CA LEU A 79 4.00 0.59 16.38
C LEU A 79 3.31 0.73 15.03
N MET A 80 3.27 -0.35 14.27
CA MET A 80 2.72 -0.40 12.91
C MET A 80 1.46 -1.25 12.88
N ARG A 81 0.58 -0.94 11.94
CA ARG A 81 -0.47 -1.85 11.46
C ARG A 81 0.03 -2.50 10.18
N ARG A 82 -0.07 -3.81 10.12
CA ARG A 82 0.40 -4.58 8.97
C ARG A 82 -0.72 -5.46 8.42
N LEU A 83 -0.86 -5.41 7.11
CA LEU A 83 -1.81 -6.22 6.36
C LEU A 83 -1.05 -7.04 5.33
N VAL A 84 -1.27 -8.36 5.34
CA VAL A 84 -0.76 -9.25 4.29
C VAL A 84 -1.93 -9.93 3.64
N THR A 85 -2.05 -9.82 2.32
CA THR A 85 -3.09 -10.47 1.53
C THR A 85 -2.47 -11.38 0.48
N GLY A 86 -3.11 -12.52 0.24
CA GLY A 86 -2.64 -13.47 -0.75
C GLY A 86 -1.43 -14.27 -0.29
N ASP A 87 -0.93 -15.08 -1.20
CA ASP A 87 0.27 -15.88 -1.03
C ASP A 87 1.43 -15.17 -1.73
N GLU A 88 2.64 -15.21 -1.15
CA GLU A 88 3.83 -14.56 -1.73
C GLU A 88 4.09 -14.97 -3.18
N ALA A 89 3.71 -16.18 -3.56
CA ALA A 89 3.84 -16.67 -4.93
C ALA A 89 2.71 -16.25 -5.85
N SER A 90 1.62 -15.67 -5.34
CA SER A 90 0.45 -15.33 -6.16
C SER A 90 0.45 -13.88 -6.63
N PRO A 91 -0.23 -13.56 -7.75
CA PRO A 91 -0.26 -12.20 -8.30
C PRO A 91 -0.95 -11.18 -7.39
N ASP A 92 -1.80 -11.62 -6.48
CA ASP A 92 -2.57 -10.77 -5.57
C ASP A 92 -1.89 -10.58 -4.20
N TYR A 93 -0.63 -10.97 -4.07
CA TYR A 93 0.12 -10.73 -2.84
C TYR A 93 0.31 -9.23 -2.60
N PHE A 94 0.01 -8.81 -1.39
CA PHE A 94 0.26 -7.43 -0.96
C PHE A 94 0.56 -7.42 0.55
N ASP A 95 1.68 -6.81 0.92
CA ASP A 95 2.15 -6.70 2.31
C ASP A 95 2.37 -5.21 2.61
N ALA A 96 1.48 -4.62 3.40
CA ALA A 96 1.52 -3.19 3.72
C ALA A 96 1.66 -2.97 5.22
N ALA A 97 2.50 -2.01 5.60
CA ALA A 97 2.66 -1.57 6.98
C ALA A 97 2.53 -0.05 7.06
N VAL A 98 1.70 0.44 8.00
CA VAL A 98 1.42 1.86 8.23
C VAL A 98 1.49 2.11 9.74
N PRO A 99 2.11 3.22 10.20
CA PRO A 99 2.13 3.54 11.64
C PRO A 99 0.72 3.58 12.22
N ASP A 100 0.52 2.90 13.34
CA ASP A 100 -0.77 2.81 14.00
C ASP A 100 -1.31 4.19 14.40
N ALA A 101 -0.46 5.05 14.94
CA ALA A 101 -0.85 6.41 15.33
C ALA A 101 -1.37 7.22 14.15
N ARG A 102 -0.72 7.12 12.99
CA ARG A 102 -1.13 7.82 11.78
C ARG A 102 -2.45 7.29 11.25
N PHE A 103 -2.63 5.98 11.27
CA PHE A 103 -3.88 5.35 10.87
C PHE A 103 -5.06 5.80 11.75
N GLN A 104 -4.87 5.86 13.07
CA GLN A 104 -5.88 6.33 14.01
C GLN A 104 -6.25 7.79 13.74
N GLU A 105 -5.26 8.64 13.50
CA GLU A 105 -5.48 10.05 13.18
C GLU A 105 -6.33 10.22 11.92
N GLU A 106 -5.97 9.53 10.84
CA GLU A 106 -6.69 9.59 9.57
C GLU A 106 -8.12 9.07 9.69
N ASN A 107 -8.34 7.98 10.42
CA ASN A 107 -9.68 7.43 10.66
C ASN A 107 -10.54 8.38 11.48
N THR A 108 -9.97 9.08 12.46
CA THR A 108 -10.68 10.07 13.25
C THR A 108 -11.14 11.24 12.39
N HIS A 109 -10.31 11.67 11.45
CA HIS A 109 -10.63 12.76 10.53
C HIS A 109 -11.60 12.34 9.41
N ALA A 110 -11.71 11.05 9.11
CA ALA A 110 -12.59 10.54 8.07
C ALA A 110 -14.06 10.43 8.51
N ILE A 111 -14.34 10.62 9.79
CA ILE A 111 -15.68 10.61 10.36
C ILE A 111 -16.24 12.08 10.42
#